data_2e3404091dbe315e8d9219a56501099d
#
_entry.id   2e3404091dbe315e8d9219a56501099d
#
_cell.length_a   1.000
_cell.length_b   1.000
_cell.length_c   1.000
_cell.angle_alpha   90.00
_cell.angle_beta   90.00
_cell.angle_gamma   90.00
#
_symmetry.space_group_name_H-M   'P 1'
#
loop_
_entity.id
_entity.type
_entity.pdbx_description
1 polymer ?
#
loop_
_entity_poly.entity_id
_entity_poly.type
_entity_poly.pdbx_seq_one_letter_code
_entity_poly.pdbx_strand_id
1 'polypeptide(L)'
;MLFDRSWYNRAGVEKVMGYCTDAEYRRFLKEAPRFEQQLIDDGILLCKYWLAVDQKQQEKRFAERAADPLKSWKLSPIDLEARKKYVEYGKARDRMMVATHTRHAPWTIVEFNDQKRGRLNLIRHLLDRVPDTKVPVTRIRLPRLATIRPRTSPTAMIAIPIRDRRRGPGAEVERARASTPSSTSPTSTPC
;
A
#
# COMPACT_ATOMS: atom_id res chain seq x y z
N MET A 1 -3.27 3.97 14.38
CA MET A 1 -3.00 4.71 13.11
C MET A 1 -1.64 4.28 12.59
N LEU A 2 -1.47 4.09 11.28
CA LEU A 2 -0.20 3.76 10.63
C LEU A 2 0.20 4.93 9.72
N PHE A 3 1.43 5.40 9.86
CA PHE A 3 2.01 6.38 8.95
C PHE A 3 3.03 5.71 8.04
N ASP A 4 2.80 5.71 6.74
CA ASP A 4 3.84 5.43 5.75
C ASP A 4 4.52 6.75 5.39
N ARG A 5 5.68 6.97 5.95
CA ARG A 5 6.32 8.26 6.20
C ARG A 5 5.55 9.07 7.27
N SER A 6 6.17 10.08 7.83
CA SER A 6 5.58 10.86 8.93
C SER A 6 6.15 12.27 8.91
N TRP A 7 6.03 12.99 10.03
CA TRP A 7 6.72 14.25 10.24
C TRP A 7 8.23 14.18 10.01
N TYR A 8 8.82 12.99 10.08
CA TYR A 8 10.24 12.77 9.81
C TYR A 8 10.67 12.99 8.35
N ASN A 9 9.75 13.22 7.42
CA ASN A 9 10.08 13.74 6.09
C ASN A 9 10.95 15.00 6.15
N ARG A 10 10.74 15.85 7.17
CA ARG A 10 11.55 17.05 7.42
C ARG A 10 13.02 16.72 7.61
N ALA A 11 13.34 15.65 8.35
CA ALA A 11 14.70 15.20 8.61
C ALA A 11 15.29 14.30 7.50
N GLY A 12 14.47 13.77 6.62
CA GLY A 12 14.84 12.91 5.50
C GLY A 12 14.82 13.67 4.18
N VAL A 13 13.77 13.42 3.40
CA VAL A 13 13.65 13.92 2.03
C VAL A 13 13.72 15.44 1.93
N GLU A 14 13.06 16.17 2.83
CA GLU A 14 13.06 17.64 2.76
C GLU A 14 14.45 18.23 3.00
N LYS A 15 15.20 17.67 3.96
CA LYS A 15 16.59 18.10 4.22
C LYS A 15 17.52 17.78 3.07
N VAL A 16 17.46 16.57 2.52
CA VAL A 16 18.38 16.12 1.47
C VAL A 16 18.10 16.79 0.13
N MET A 17 16.82 17.06 -0.16
CA MET A 17 16.40 17.72 -1.40
C MET A 17 16.42 19.25 -1.30
N GLY A 18 16.69 19.83 -0.12
CA GLY A 18 16.71 21.27 0.06
C GLY A 18 15.34 21.92 0.13
N TYR A 19 14.29 21.16 0.49
CA TYR A 19 12.92 21.68 0.63
C TYR A 19 12.67 22.36 1.98
N CYS A 20 13.61 22.30 2.90
CA CYS A 20 13.56 23.01 4.16
C CYS A 20 14.90 23.71 4.43
N THR A 21 14.85 24.81 5.17
CA THR A 21 16.03 25.53 5.62
C THR A 21 16.75 24.79 6.74
N ASP A 22 18.02 25.13 6.97
CA ASP A 22 18.79 24.58 8.09
C ASP A 22 18.21 24.96 9.47
N ALA A 23 17.57 26.13 9.57
CA ALA A 23 16.92 26.57 10.77
C ALA A 23 15.68 25.71 11.09
N GLU A 24 14.83 25.47 10.11
CA GLU A 24 13.64 24.59 10.22
C GLU A 24 14.05 23.16 10.55
N TYR A 25 15.09 22.64 9.90
CA TYR A 25 15.61 21.30 10.18
C TYR A 25 16.09 21.17 11.63
N ARG A 26 16.92 22.13 12.11
CA ARG A 26 17.41 22.11 13.48
C ARG A 26 16.29 22.26 14.51
N ARG A 27 15.31 23.12 14.22
CA ARG A 27 14.13 23.29 15.04
C ARG A 27 13.33 21.98 15.13
N PHE A 28 13.08 21.34 13.99
CA PHE A 28 12.39 20.05 13.93
C PHE A 28 13.06 18.99 14.81
N LEU A 29 14.37 18.82 14.73
CA LEU A 29 15.10 17.83 15.53
C LEU A 29 14.98 18.05 17.04
N LYS A 30 14.73 19.29 17.49
CA LYS A 30 14.50 19.62 18.91
C LYS A 30 13.05 19.42 19.33
N GLU A 31 12.12 19.71 18.43
CA GLU A 31 10.68 19.69 18.71
C GLU A 31 10.07 18.29 18.57
N ALA A 32 10.54 17.49 17.62
CA ALA A 32 9.98 16.15 17.40
C ALA A 32 9.98 15.26 18.65
N PRO A 33 11.08 15.15 19.43
CA PRO A 33 11.06 14.35 20.66
C PRO A 33 10.08 14.86 21.73
N ARG A 34 9.87 16.18 21.79
CA ARG A 34 8.92 16.79 22.74
C ARG A 34 7.48 16.49 22.33
N PHE A 35 7.18 16.61 21.05
CA PHE A 35 5.88 16.24 20.49
C PHE A 35 5.57 14.75 20.72
N GLU A 36 6.56 13.88 20.50
CA GLU A 36 6.42 12.43 20.73
C GLU A 36 6.18 12.13 22.22
N GLN A 37 6.85 12.85 23.11
CA GLN A 37 6.58 12.72 24.54
C GLN A 37 5.14 13.08 24.89
N GLN A 38 4.61 14.18 24.35
CA GLN A 38 3.22 14.57 24.57
C GLN A 38 2.22 13.50 24.11
N LEU A 39 2.46 12.89 22.93
CA LEU A 39 1.61 11.78 22.46
C LEU A 39 1.62 10.60 23.43
N ILE A 40 2.77 10.28 24.01
CA ILE A 40 2.91 9.17 24.96
C ILE A 40 2.29 9.51 26.29
N ASP A 41 2.44 10.73 26.77
CA ASP A 41 1.80 11.23 28.00
C ASP A 41 0.26 11.20 27.90
N ASP A 42 -0.28 11.38 26.68
CA ASP A 42 -1.69 11.21 26.36
C ASP A 42 -2.13 9.73 26.21
N GLY A 43 -1.24 8.78 26.50
CA GLY A 43 -1.52 7.33 26.47
C GLY A 43 -1.39 6.65 25.11
N ILE A 44 -0.79 7.33 24.12
CA ILE A 44 -0.57 6.76 22.79
C ILE A 44 0.67 5.85 22.82
N LEU A 45 0.54 4.59 22.39
CA LEU A 45 1.66 3.71 22.14
C LEU A 45 2.32 4.10 20.81
N LEU A 46 3.42 4.81 20.88
CA LEU A 46 4.18 5.24 19.71
C LEU A 46 5.29 4.24 19.37
N CYS A 47 5.25 3.68 18.18
CA CYS A 47 6.28 2.79 17.65
C CYS A 47 6.92 3.43 16.40
N LYS A 48 8.25 3.60 16.44
CA LYS A 48 9.02 4.15 15.32
C LYS A 48 9.85 3.07 14.66
N TYR A 49 9.65 2.87 13.35
CA TYR A 49 10.37 1.88 12.57
C TYR A 49 11.12 2.51 11.41
N TRP A 50 12.37 2.12 11.24
CA TRP A 50 13.16 2.43 10.07
C TRP A 50 13.39 1.16 9.25
N LEU A 51 12.88 1.14 8.02
CA LEU A 51 13.04 0.01 7.10
C LEU A 51 14.37 0.17 6.35
N ALA A 52 15.40 -0.51 6.83
CA ALA A 52 16.75 -0.41 6.27
C ALA A 52 16.88 -1.26 5.00
N VAL A 53 17.35 -0.62 3.95
CA VAL A 53 17.67 -1.26 2.65
C VAL A 53 19.06 -0.82 2.24
N ASP A 54 19.92 -1.76 1.84
CA ASP A 54 21.23 -1.45 1.32
C ASP A 54 21.15 -0.89 -0.12
N GLN A 55 22.23 -0.27 -0.57
CA GLN A 55 22.30 0.36 -1.88
C GLN A 55 22.13 -0.68 -3.01
N LYS A 56 22.73 -1.85 -2.87
CA LYS A 56 22.64 -2.92 -3.87
C LYS A 56 21.19 -3.38 -4.08
N GLN A 57 20.46 -3.55 -2.99
CA GLN A 57 19.05 -3.95 -3.05
C GLN A 57 18.16 -2.81 -3.56
N GLN A 58 18.49 -1.56 -3.24
CA GLN A 58 17.81 -0.39 -3.78
C GLN A 58 17.95 -0.34 -5.30
N GLU A 59 19.18 -0.50 -5.84
CA GLU A 59 19.45 -0.54 -7.28
C GLU A 59 18.68 -1.66 -7.98
N LYS A 60 18.70 -2.86 -7.40
CA LYS A 60 17.93 -3.99 -7.91
C LYS A 60 16.44 -3.66 -8.03
N ARG A 61 15.86 -3.04 -7.00
CA ARG A 61 14.44 -2.64 -7.00
C ARG A 61 14.12 -1.56 -8.03
N PHE A 62 15.03 -0.63 -8.27
CA PHE A 62 14.86 0.37 -9.34
C PHE A 62 14.90 -0.29 -10.72
N ALA A 63 15.83 -1.20 -10.95
CA ALA A 63 15.90 -1.95 -12.21
C ALA A 63 14.62 -2.79 -12.44
N GLU A 64 14.14 -3.49 -11.42
CA GLU A 64 12.89 -4.27 -11.51
C GLU A 64 11.67 -3.40 -11.82
N ARG A 65 11.60 -2.18 -11.25
CA ARG A 65 10.50 -1.24 -11.54
C ARG A 65 10.59 -0.68 -12.96
N ALA A 66 11.80 -0.39 -13.43
CA ALA A 66 12.01 0.13 -14.78
C ALA A 66 11.68 -0.92 -15.86
N ALA A 67 11.96 -2.20 -15.59
CA ALA A 67 11.72 -3.29 -16.52
C ALA A 67 10.24 -3.76 -16.57
N ASP A 68 9.45 -3.48 -15.54
CA ASP A 68 8.06 -3.94 -15.45
C ASP A 68 7.09 -2.81 -15.85
N PRO A 69 6.39 -2.91 -17.00
CA PRO A 69 5.44 -1.88 -17.45
C PRO A 69 4.33 -1.57 -16.43
N LEU A 70 3.96 -2.55 -15.59
CA LEU A 70 2.95 -2.35 -14.54
C LEU A 70 3.51 -1.65 -13.29
N LYS A 71 4.82 -1.43 -13.23
CA LYS A 71 5.50 -0.79 -12.09
C LYS A 71 6.28 0.46 -12.46
N SER A 72 6.53 0.69 -13.75
CA SER A 72 7.32 1.83 -14.24
C SER A 72 6.74 3.19 -13.80
N TRP A 73 5.43 3.30 -13.69
CA TRP A 73 4.74 4.49 -13.19
C TRP A 73 5.08 4.85 -11.73
N LYS A 74 5.66 3.91 -10.96
CA LYS A 74 6.14 4.15 -9.58
C LYS A 74 7.52 4.81 -9.52
N LEU A 75 8.19 4.98 -10.65
CA LEU A 75 9.44 5.70 -10.73
C LEU A 75 9.15 7.18 -10.97
N SER A 76 9.56 8.01 -10.04
CA SER A 76 9.45 9.46 -10.12
C SER A 76 10.81 10.12 -10.36
N PRO A 77 10.86 11.37 -10.87
CA PRO A 77 12.10 12.13 -10.93
C PRO A 77 12.82 12.27 -9.57
N ILE A 78 12.04 12.33 -8.48
CA ILE A 78 12.57 12.39 -7.11
C ILE A 78 13.31 11.09 -6.75
N ASP A 79 12.82 9.93 -7.19
CA ASP A 79 13.49 8.65 -6.96
C ASP A 79 14.87 8.60 -7.65
N LEU A 80 14.97 9.14 -8.86
CA LEU A 80 16.24 9.22 -9.59
C LEU A 80 17.25 10.16 -8.90
N GLU A 81 16.78 11.28 -8.39
CA GLU A 81 17.63 12.19 -7.60
C GLU A 81 18.01 11.58 -6.25
N ALA A 82 17.09 10.92 -5.57
CA ALA A 82 17.35 10.21 -4.31
C ALA A 82 18.43 9.11 -4.48
N ARG A 83 18.42 8.41 -5.62
CA ARG A 83 19.44 7.42 -5.96
C ARG A 83 20.85 8.02 -5.98
N LYS A 84 21.02 9.22 -6.55
CA LYS A 84 22.32 9.93 -6.59
C LYS A 84 22.78 10.37 -5.20
N LYS A 85 21.84 10.64 -4.29
CA LYS A 85 22.06 11.18 -2.94
C LYS A 85 22.01 10.13 -1.83
N TYR A 86 22.30 8.87 -2.16
CA TYR A 86 22.23 7.77 -1.18
C TYR A 86 23.05 8.02 0.08
N VAL A 87 24.27 8.55 -0.06
CA VAL A 87 25.17 8.87 1.06
C VAL A 87 24.60 9.99 1.92
N GLU A 88 24.06 11.03 1.30
CA GLU A 88 23.43 12.17 2.00
C GLU A 88 22.20 11.71 2.79
N TYR A 89 21.39 10.83 2.21
CA TYR A 89 20.27 10.20 2.93
C TYR A 89 20.75 9.39 4.12
N GLY A 90 21.83 8.63 3.99
CA GLY A 90 22.45 7.90 5.10
C GLY A 90 22.87 8.84 6.23
N LYS A 91 23.60 9.92 5.90
CA LYS A 91 24.00 10.93 6.89
C LYS A 91 22.82 11.65 7.54
N ALA A 92 21.77 11.95 6.78
CA ALA A 92 20.55 12.58 7.30
C ALA A 92 19.83 11.64 8.28
N ARG A 93 19.68 10.36 7.92
CA ARG A 93 19.15 9.31 8.79
C ARG A 93 19.91 9.23 10.11
N ASP A 94 21.22 9.12 10.06
CA ASP A 94 22.06 8.94 11.26
C ASP A 94 21.93 10.12 12.21
N ARG A 95 21.98 11.36 11.68
CA ARG A 95 21.75 12.56 12.48
C ARG A 95 20.36 12.61 13.08
N MET A 96 19.35 12.26 12.30
CA MET A 96 17.97 12.18 12.77
C MET A 96 17.84 11.17 13.90
N MET A 97 18.38 9.97 13.73
CA MET A 97 18.31 8.92 14.76
C MET A 97 19.01 9.34 16.03
N VAL A 98 20.23 9.89 15.96
CA VAL A 98 20.95 10.40 17.13
C VAL A 98 20.16 11.47 17.87
N ALA A 99 19.50 12.38 17.15
CA ALA A 99 18.77 13.48 17.76
C ALA A 99 17.41 13.08 18.34
N THR A 100 16.81 12.01 17.84
CA THR A 100 15.40 11.67 18.13
C THR A 100 15.20 10.25 18.67
N HIS A 101 16.27 9.48 18.88
CA HIS A 101 16.20 8.21 19.60
C HIS A 101 16.12 8.50 21.11
N THR A 102 14.94 8.40 21.67
CA THR A 102 14.70 8.69 23.08
C THR A 102 14.25 7.42 23.82
N ARG A 103 14.37 7.43 25.14
CA ARG A 103 13.92 6.30 25.97
C ARG A 103 12.42 6.03 25.84
N HIS A 104 11.62 7.07 25.73
CA HIS A 104 10.16 6.98 25.60
C HIS A 104 9.70 6.60 24.19
N ALA A 105 10.45 7.02 23.16
CA ALA A 105 10.15 6.73 21.75
C ALA A 105 11.41 6.27 20.99
N PRO A 106 11.89 5.04 21.22
CA PRO A 106 13.07 4.54 20.54
C PRO A 106 12.80 4.21 19.08
N TRP A 107 13.82 4.41 18.23
CA TRP A 107 13.84 3.89 16.88
C TRP A 107 14.13 2.39 16.86
N THR A 108 13.36 1.65 16.12
CA THR A 108 13.62 0.24 15.80
C THR A 108 14.02 0.13 14.34
N ILE A 109 15.20 -0.43 14.07
CA ILE A 109 15.68 -0.67 12.71
C ILE A 109 15.24 -2.06 12.29
N VAL A 110 14.55 -2.14 11.16
CA VAL A 110 14.11 -3.41 10.56
C VAL A 110 14.89 -3.63 9.28
N GLU A 111 15.62 -4.73 9.18
CA GLU A 111 16.24 -5.10 7.91
C GLU A 111 15.18 -5.44 6.88
N PHE A 112 15.23 -4.75 5.73
CA PHE A 112 14.19 -4.82 4.71
C PHE A 112 14.72 -5.19 3.33
N ASN A 113 15.93 -5.74 3.24
CA ASN A 113 16.47 -6.30 2.00
C ASN A 113 15.58 -7.44 1.51
N ASP A 114 15.20 -8.37 2.39
CA ASP A 114 14.11 -9.31 2.17
C ASP A 114 12.79 -8.73 2.71
N GLN A 115 11.94 -8.26 1.80
CA GLN A 115 10.67 -7.63 2.18
C GLN A 115 9.69 -8.57 2.90
N LYS A 116 9.69 -9.86 2.57
CA LYS A 116 8.77 -10.83 3.19
C LYS A 116 9.17 -11.05 4.64
N ARG A 117 10.44 -11.31 4.89
CA ARG A 117 10.99 -11.49 6.25
C ARG A 117 10.89 -10.20 7.06
N GLY A 118 11.25 -9.06 6.46
CA GLY A 118 11.16 -7.76 7.13
C GLY A 118 9.74 -7.43 7.59
N ARG A 119 8.72 -7.68 6.76
CA ARG A 119 7.32 -7.49 7.13
C ARG A 119 6.90 -8.41 8.28
N LEU A 120 7.24 -9.70 8.21
CA LEU A 120 6.89 -10.64 9.28
C LEU A 120 7.54 -10.25 10.61
N ASN A 121 8.82 -9.87 10.58
CA ASN A 121 9.54 -9.47 11.78
C ASN A 121 8.99 -8.17 12.37
N LEU A 122 8.64 -7.19 11.52
CA LEU A 122 8.01 -5.95 11.96
C LEU A 122 6.65 -6.22 12.62
N ILE A 123 5.81 -7.06 12.01
CA ILE A 123 4.49 -7.40 12.56
C ILE A 123 4.65 -8.11 13.91
N ARG A 124 5.55 -9.10 14.02
CA ARG A 124 5.82 -9.79 15.29
C ARG A 124 6.25 -8.81 16.37
N HIS A 125 7.26 -8.00 16.09
CA HIS A 125 7.75 -6.99 17.04
C HIS A 125 6.67 -5.99 17.46
N LEU A 126 5.77 -5.60 16.52
CA LEU A 126 4.64 -4.73 16.86
C LEU A 126 3.64 -5.43 17.78
N LEU A 127 3.28 -6.68 17.47
CA LEU A 127 2.34 -7.45 18.29
C LEU A 127 2.89 -7.73 19.69
N ASP A 128 4.20 -7.98 19.84
CA ASP A 128 4.85 -8.17 21.13
C ASP A 128 4.82 -6.89 22.01
N ARG A 129 4.63 -5.72 21.39
CA ARG A 129 4.56 -4.42 22.10
C ARG A 129 3.14 -3.96 22.39
N VAL A 130 2.17 -4.44 21.63
CA VAL A 130 0.76 -4.10 21.88
C VAL A 130 0.24 -4.93 23.04
N PRO A 131 -0.37 -4.31 24.06
CA PRO A 131 -0.95 -5.05 25.18
C PRO A 131 -2.00 -6.04 24.68
N ASP A 132 -1.89 -7.30 25.10
CA ASP A 132 -2.90 -8.30 24.79
C ASP A 132 -4.16 -8.03 25.64
N THR A 133 -5.18 -7.49 24.99
CA THR A 133 -6.43 -7.16 25.65
C THR A 133 -7.51 -8.14 25.15
N LYS A 134 -8.07 -8.92 26.07
CA LYS A 134 -9.22 -9.77 25.78
C LYS A 134 -10.44 -8.89 25.53
N VAL A 135 -10.78 -8.69 24.27
CA VAL A 135 -12.01 -7.99 23.88
C VAL A 135 -13.18 -8.97 23.95
N PRO A 136 -14.24 -8.70 24.74
CA PRO A 136 -15.41 -9.54 24.76
C PRO A 136 -16.05 -9.59 23.36
N VAL A 137 -16.19 -10.79 22.82
CA VAL A 137 -16.83 -10.99 21.52
C VAL A 137 -18.34 -10.83 21.68
N THR A 138 -18.88 -9.69 21.29
CA THR A 138 -20.31 -9.48 21.19
C THR A 138 -20.84 -10.21 19.96
N ARG A 139 -21.69 -11.24 20.15
CA ARG A 139 -22.33 -11.93 19.03
C ARG A 139 -23.32 -10.98 18.35
N ILE A 140 -22.95 -10.52 17.18
CA ILE A 140 -23.83 -9.69 16.35
C ILE A 140 -24.86 -10.62 15.69
N ARG A 141 -26.14 -10.44 16.03
CA ARG A 141 -27.23 -11.09 15.32
C ARG A 141 -27.61 -10.21 14.14
N LEU A 142 -27.36 -10.68 12.94
CA LEU A 142 -27.82 -9.99 11.74
C LEU A 142 -29.36 -10.04 11.68
N PRO A 143 -30.02 -8.90 11.45
CA PRO A 143 -31.46 -8.90 11.20
C PRO A 143 -31.76 -9.69 9.93
N ARG A 144 -32.98 -10.28 9.87
CA ARG A 144 -33.40 -10.97 8.65
C ARG A 144 -33.38 -10.02 7.48
N LEU A 145 -32.73 -10.39 6.38
CA LEU A 145 -32.76 -9.63 5.14
C LEU A 145 -34.23 -9.51 4.66
N ALA A 146 -34.71 -8.29 4.49
CA ALA A 146 -35.94 -8.05 3.76
C ALA A 146 -35.72 -8.51 2.32
N THR A 147 -36.57 -9.43 1.84
CA THR A 147 -36.50 -9.86 0.44
C THR A 147 -36.98 -8.70 -0.44
N ILE A 148 -36.03 -7.95 -0.96
CA ILE A 148 -36.31 -6.90 -1.96
C ILE A 148 -36.59 -7.67 -3.25
N ARG A 149 -37.86 -7.72 -3.68
CA ARG A 149 -38.18 -8.15 -5.05
C ARG A 149 -37.54 -7.12 -5.97
N PRO A 150 -36.65 -7.52 -6.90
CA PRO A 150 -36.07 -6.57 -7.84
C PRO A 150 -37.24 -5.90 -8.58
N ARG A 151 -37.37 -4.58 -8.43
CA ARG A 151 -38.24 -3.80 -9.33
C ARG A 151 -37.64 -4.00 -10.71
N THR A 152 -38.40 -4.62 -11.61
CA THR A 152 -38.06 -4.67 -13.02
C THR A 152 -37.92 -3.22 -13.50
N SER A 153 -36.71 -2.76 -13.62
CA SER A 153 -36.42 -1.44 -14.19
C SER A 153 -36.73 -1.52 -15.66
N PRO A 154 -37.55 -0.60 -16.21
CA PRO A 154 -37.86 -0.58 -17.64
C PRO A 154 -36.67 -0.17 -18.52
N THR A 155 -35.56 0.18 -17.94
CA THR A 155 -34.35 0.55 -18.69
C THR A 155 -33.43 -0.65 -18.78
N ALA A 156 -33.15 -1.12 -19.99
CA ALA A 156 -32.20 -2.20 -20.23
C ALA A 156 -30.82 -1.80 -19.71
N MET A 157 -30.50 -2.21 -18.49
CA MET A 157 -29.14 -2.10 -17.96
C MET A 157 -28.28 -3.16 -18.64
N ILE A 158 -27.21 -2.73 -19.31
CA ILE A 158 -26.21 -3.65 -19.86
C ILE A 158 -25.48 -4.27 -18.67
N ALA A 159 -25.79 -5.52 -18.36
CA ALA A 159 -25.04 -6.29 -17.39
C ALA A 159 -23.73 -6.74 -18.03
N ILE A 160 -22.61 -6.32 -17.48
CA ILE A 160 -21.31 -6.84 -17.89
C ILE A 160 -21.11 -8.18 -17.16
N PRO A 161 -21.08 -9.32 -17.90
CA PRO A 161 -20.90 -10.61 -17.26
C PRO A 161 -19.49 -10.70 -16.63
N ILE A 162 -19.42 -11.26 -15.43
CA ILE A 162 -18.14 -11.59 -14.80
C ILE A 162 -17.48 -12.67 -15.64
N ARG A 163 -16.37 -12.37 -16.31
CA ARG A 163 -15.59 -13.37 -17.03
C ARG A 163 -14.94 -14.33 -16.05
N ASP A 164 -15.35 -15.58 -16.09
CA ASP A 164 -14.64 -16.64 -15.37
C ASP A 164 -13.26 -16.87 -16.01
N ARG A 165 -12.21 -16.46 -15.34
CA ARG A 165 -10.81 -16.63 -15.80
C ARG A 165 -10.38 -18.08 -15.99
N ARG A 166 -11.22 -19.05 -15.60
CA ARG A 166 -10.90 -20.48 -15.73
C ARG A 166 -11.31 -21.09 -17.08
N ARG A 167 -12.07 -20.32 -17.91
CA ARG A 167 -12.42 -20.77 -19.28
C ARG A 167 -11.63 -19.95 -20.29
N GLY A 168 -10.67 -20.60 -20.96
CA GLY A 168 -9.90 -19.99 -22.04
C GLY A 168 -10.78 -19.54 -23.22
N PRO A 169 -10.23 -18.71 -24.13
CA PRO A 169 -10.98 -18.04 -25.21
C PRO A 169 -11.66 -18.96 -26.24
N GLY A 170 -11.50 -20.29 -26.14
CA GLY A 170 -12.09 -21.26 -27.10
C GLY A 170 -13.56 -21.63 -26.85
N ALA A 171 -14.09 -21.39 -25.65
CA ALA A 171 -15.43 -21.88 -25.30
C ALA A 171 -16.59 -20.97 -25.74
N GLU A 172 -16.32 -19.71 -26.15
CA GLU A 172 -17.35 -18.78 -26.62
C GLU A 172 -17.69 -18.91 -28.10
N VAL A 173 -16.74 -19.39 -28.91
CA VAL A 173 -16.97 -19.52 -30.38
C VAL A 173 -17.93 -20.67 -30.72
N GLU A 174 -17.96 -21.69 -29.88
CA GLU A 174 -18.81 -22.88 -30.11
C GLU A 174 -20.29 -22.64 -29.77
N ARG A 175 -20.58 -21.77 -28.78
CA ARG A 175 -21.97 -21.39 -28.45
C ARG A 175 -22.59 -20.43 -29.45
N ALA A 176 -21.82 -19.57 -30.08
CA ALA A 176 -22.32 -18.66 -31.12
C ALA A 176 -22.68 -19.39 -32.43
N ARG A 177 -22.07 -20.54 -32.68
CA ARG A 177 -22.39 -21.40 -33.85
C ARG A 177 -23.61 -22.30 -33.65
N ALA A 178 -24.01 -22.58 -32.40
CA ALA A 178 -25.15 -23.44 -32.08
C ALA A 178 -26.49 -22.70 -31.97
N SER A 179 -26.51 -21.37 -32.07
CA SER A 179 -27.70 -20.54 -31.90
C SER A 179 -28.20 -19.83 -33.16
N THR A 180 -27.73 -20.23 -34.34
CA THR A 180 -28.31 -19.77 -35.62
C THR A 180 -29.50 -20.66 -36.01
N PRO A 181 -30.74 -20.16 -36.03
CA PRO A 181 -31.87 -20.94 -36.51
C PRO A 181 -31.73 -21.09 -38.03
N SER A 182 -31.84 -22.34 -38.51
CA SER A 182 -31.92 -22.66 -39.91
C SER A 182 -33.19 -22.00 -40.53
N SER A 183 -32.97 -21.06 -41.46
CA SER A 183 -34.00 -20.48 -42.26
C SER A 183 -34.48 -21.54 -43.30
N THR A 184 -35.59 -22.14 -43.06
CA THR A 184 -36.34 -22.90 -44.08
C THR A 184 -37.05 -21.94 -45.00
N SER A 185 -36.64 -21.93 -46.25
CA SER A 185 -37.32 -21.25 -47.34
C SER A 185 -38.67 -21.91 -47.66
N PRO A 186 -39.74 -21.17 -47.92
CA PRO A 186 -40.96 -21.76 -48.47
C PRO A 186 -40.84 -21.94 -49.96
N THR A 187 -41.07 -23.17 -50.40
CA THR A 187 -41.28 -23.59 -51.80
C THR A 187 -42.52 -22.89 -52.38
N SER A 188 -42.32 -22.17 -53.47
CA SER A 188 -43.38 -21.71 -54.34
C SER A 188 -43.90 -22.84 -55.25
N THR A 189 -45.18 -23.12 -55.21
CA THR A 189 -45.89 -23.99 -56.17
C THR A 189 -46.62 -23.09 -57.20
N PRO A 190 -46.54 -23.40 -58.50
CA PRO A 190 -47.25 -22.62 -59.52
C PRO A 190 -48.65 -23.19 -59.85
N CYS A 191 -49.59 -22.33 -60.04
CA CYS A 191 -50.67 -22.40 -61.00
C CYS A 191 -51.24 -21.03 -61.26
#